data_74c3049452fef4783bd4466d0e54db2f
#
_entry.id   74c3049452fef4783bd4466d0e54db2f
#
_cell.length_a   1.000
_cell.length_b   1.000
_cell.length_c   1.000
_cell.angle_alpha   90.00
_cell.angle_beta   90.00
_cell.angle_gamma   90.00
#
_symmetry.space_group_name_H-M   'P 1'
#
loop_
_entity.id
_entity.type
_entity.pdbx_description
1 polymer ?
#
loop_
_entity_poly.entity_id
_entity_poly.type
_entity_poly.pdbx_seq_one_letter_code
_entity_poly.pdbx_strand_id
1 'polypeptide(L)'
;MKKFLITSLITLLLTVNVNAGTDGENKLSQKTPEEVKDCFEGVNRATFKFNQVLDGAIFEPIAKAYRVLPSPVRTGTSNVLNNLSNLVTIPNNVLQGEFKKAGENAGRLVINTTLGILGIFDVAQSIGFSEYEKEDYGQTLGAIGVGEGCYLVLPILGPSTVRDTAGAFVSLFGG
;
A
#
# COMPACT_ATOMS: atom_id res chain seq x y z
N MET A 1 -34.54 23.22 -29.42
CA MET A 1 -34.73 22.54 -28.15
C MET A 1 -33.77 21.37 -27.95
N LYS A 2 -33.54 20.47 -28.94
CA LYS A 2 -32.59 19.31 -28.76
C LYS A 2 -31.12 19.72 -28.48
N LYS A 3 -30.64 20.83 -29.06
CA LYS A 3 -29.26 21.29 -28.85
C LYS A 3 -29.02 21.86 -27.43
N PHE A 4 -30.04 22.45 -26.81
CA PHE A 4 -29.95 22.95 -25.42
C PHE A 4 -29.92 21.83 -24.38
N LEU A 5 -30.60 20.71 -24.62
CA LEU A 5 -30.60 19.54 -23.76
C LEU A 5 -29.25 18.80 -23.75
N ILE A 6 -28.58 18.75 -24.91
CA ILE A 6 -27.27 18.10 -25.04
C ILE A 6 -26.19 18.93 -24.32
N THR A 7 -26.24 20.26 -24.44
CA THR A 7 -25.28 21.16 -23.76
C THR A 7 -25.47 21.10 -22.24
N SER A 8 -26.70 21.03 -21.75
CA SER A 8 -27.00 20.92 -20.33
C SER A 8 -26.56 19.56 -19.76
N LEU A 9 -26.65 18.49 -20.54
CA LEU A 9 -26.20 17.15 -20.11
C LEU A 9 -24.68 17.06 -20.06
N ILE A 10 -23.97 17.70 -20.98
CA ILE A 10 -22.50 17.74 -21.00
C ILE A 10 -21.97 18.57 -19.85
N THR A 11 -22.63 19.68 -19.50
CA THR A 11 -22.23 20.51 -18.34
C THR A 11 -22.47 19.79 -17.01
N LEU A 12 -23.49 18.94 -16.91
CA LEU A 12 -23.77 18.17 -15.70
C LEU A 12 -22.76 17.02 -15.50
N LEU A 13 -22.18 16.48 -16.58
CA LEU A 13 -21.15 15.44 -16.52
C LEU A 13 -19.76 15.97 -16.14
N LEU A 14 -19.52 17.29 -16.26
CA LEU A 14 -18.24 17.91 -15.92
C LEU A 14 -18.14 18.38 -14.46
N THR A 15 -19.23 18.26 -13.68
CA THR A 15 -19.24 18.64 -12.25
C THR A 15 -19.11 17.45 -11.30
N VAL A 16 -18.74 16.27 -11.79
CA VAL A 16 -18.30 15.21 -10.88
C VAL A 16 -16.92 15.60 -10.38
N ASN A 17 -16.89 16.32 -9.25
CA ASN A 17 -15.68 16.45 -8.46
C ASN A 17 -15.30 15.05 -8.02
N VAL A 18 -14.36 14.44 -8.74
CA VAL A 18 -13.67 13.24 -8.29
C VAL A 18 -12.82 13.69 -7.11
N ASN A 19 -13.39 13.64 -5.90
CA ASN A 19 -12.61 13.63 -4.67
C ASN A 19 -11.90 12.29 -4.62
N ALA A 20 -10.84 12.15 -5.40
CA ALA A 20 -9.93 11.02 -5.30
C ALA A 20 -9.13 11.19 -4.00
N GLY A 21 -9.51 10.41 -3.01
CA GLY A 21 -8.57 9.96 -1.99
C GLY A 21 -8.00 10.99 -1.02
N THR A 22 -8.80 11.99 -0.56
CA THR A 22 -8.29 12.98 0.41
C THR A 22 -8.53 12.61 1.88
N ASP A 23 -9.23 11.51 2.16
CA ASP A 23 -9.60 11.18 3.55
C ASP A 23 -8.39 10.72 4.38
N GLY A 24 -7.38 10.14 3.75
CA GLY A 24 -6.11 9.79 4.37
C GLY A 24 -5.19 11.00 4.58
N GLU A 25 -5.09 11.89 3.59
CA GLU A 25 -4.29 13.10 3.67
C GLU A 25 -4.84 14.10 4.69
N ASN A 26 -6.16 14.25 4.77
CA ASN A 26 -6.80 15.15 5.74
C ASN A 26 -6.60 14.71 7.20
N LYS A 27 -6.52 13.40 7.47
CA LYS A 27 -6.19 12.89 8.81
C LYS A 27 -4.72 13.09 9.17
N LEU A 28 -3.82 13.01 8.19
CA LEU A 28 -2.39 13.30 8.37
C LEU A 28 -2.12 14.80 8.54
N SER A 29 -2.89 15.66 7.84
CA SER A 29 -2.75 17.12 7.92
C SER A 29 -3.32 17.73 9.22
N GLN A 30 -4.17 17.02 9.96
CA GLN A 30 -4.71 17.47 11.25
C GLN A 30 -3.84 17.10 12.46
N LYS A 31 -2.89 16.16 12.31
CA LYS A 31 -1.77 16.07 13.24
C LYS A 31 -0.85 17.27 12.96
N THR A 32 -0.69 18.15 13.95
CA THR A 32 0.46 19.08 13.98
C THR A 32 1.67 18.29 13.51
N PRO A 33 2.45 18.77 12.53
CA PRO A 33 3.64 18.06 12.11
C PRO A 33 4.50 17.87 13.36
N GLU A 34 4.51 16.67 13.91
CA GLU A 34 5.51 16.28 14.88
C GLU A 34 6.82 16.46 14.13
N GLU A 35 7.69 17.31 14.66
CA GLU A 35 8.93 17.69 13.99
C GLU A 35 9.67 16.40 13.60
N VAL A 36 9.69 16.09 12.30
CA VAL A 36 10.28 14.86 11.80
C VAL A 36 11.75 14.88 12.18
N LYS A 37 12.15 13.99 13.08
CA LYS A 37 13.51 13.92 13.58
C LYS A 37 14.43 13.32 12.50
N ASP A 38 14.96 14.18 11.63
CA ASP A 38 15.94 13.80 10.61
C ASP A 38 17.35 13.83 11.19
N CYS A 39 17.81 12.67 11.67
CA CYS A 39 19.14 12.53 12.25
C CYS A 39 20.25 12.39 11.18
N PHE A 40 19.89 12.15 9.93
CA PHE A 40 20.82 11.80 8.85
C PHE A 40 20.57 12.62 7.58
N GLU A 41 20.21 13.90 7.71
CA GLU A 41 19.77 14.76 6.61
C GLU A 41 20.67 14.68 5.37
N GLY A 42 22.00 14.75 5.54
CA GLY A 42 22.93 14.70 4.42
C GLY A 42 22.87 13.37 3.64
N VAL A 43 22.78 12.25 4.36
CA VAL A 43 22.65 10.91 3.78
C VAL A 43 21.28 10.75 3.13
N ASN A 44 20.23 11.18 3.81
CA ASN A 44 18.85 11.13 3.32
C ASN A 44 18.69 11.91 2.01
N ARG A 45 19.26 13.12 1.92
CA ARG A 45 19.25 13.91 0.69
C ARG A 45 20.02 13.25 -0.45
N ALA A 46 21.18 12.64 -0.17
CA ALA A 46 21.95 11.93 -1.18
C ALA A 46 21.20 10.69 -1.70
N THR A 47 20.66 9.88 -0.80
CA THR A 47 19.87 8.69 -1.13
C THR A 47 18.60 9.06 -1.89
N PHE A 48 17.93 10.13 -1.50
CA PHE A 48 16.75 10.61 -2.22
C PHE A 48 17.06 10.99 -3.68
N LYS A 49 18.15 11.71 -3.92
CA LYS A 49 18.61 12.03 -5.28
C LYS A 49 18.95 10.77 -6.08
N PHE A 50 19.61 9.81 -5.46
CA PHE A 50 19.88 8.51 -6.09
C PHE A 50 18.57 7.81 -6.48
N ASN A 51 17.59 7.75 -5.57
CA ASN A 51 16.28 7.16 -5.84
C ASN A 51 15.55 7.89 -6.97
N GLN A 52 15.60 9.23 -7.04
CA GLN A 52 15.01 9.99 -8.14
C GLN A 52 15.61 9.62 -9.50
N VAL A 53 16.94 9.47 -9.58
CA VAL A 53 17.61 9.06 -10.83
C VAL A 53 17.19 7.65 -11.22
N LEU A 54 17.12 6.75 -10.24
CA LEU A 54 16.73 5.36 -10.46
C LEU A 54 15.25 5.26 -10.88
N ASP A 55 14.39 6.07 -10.27
CA ASP A 55 12.97 6.15 -10.63
C ASP A 55 12.81 6.58 -12.09
N GLY A 56 13.38 7.71 -12.47
CA GLY A 56 13.28 8.22 -13.84
C GLY A 56 13.91 7.32 -14.91
N ALA A 57 15.03 6.65 -14.57
CA ALA A 57 15.76 5.81 -15.52
C ALA A 57 15.18 4.40 -15.67
N ILE A 58 14.63 3.83 -14.60
CA ILE A 58 14.25 2.42 -14.54
C ILE A 58 12.78 2.23 -14.16
N PHE A 59 12.34 2.74 -13.01
CA PHE A 59 11.01 2.41 -12.49
C PHE A 59 9.90 3.08 -13.29
N GLU A 60 10.05 4.33 -13.68
CA GLU A 60 9.04 5.03 -14.47
C GLU A 60 8.80 4.37 -15.84
N PRO A 61 9.82 4.00 -16.64
CA PRO A 61 9.63 3.25 -17.89
C PRO A 61 8.94 1.89 -17.66
N ILE A 62 9.36 1.13 -16.62
CA ILE A 62 8.74 -0.14 -16.27
C ILE A 62 7.27 0.04 -15.89
N ALA A 63 6.96 1.04 -15.05
CA ALA A 63 5.61 1.35 -14.63
C ALA A 63 4.72 1.77 -15.82
N LYS A 64 5.26 2.55 -16.77
CA LYS A 64 4.55 2.89 -18.00
C LYS A 64 4.25 1.65 -18.84
N ALA A 65 5.22 0.75 -19.02
CA ALA A 65 5.02 -0.51 -19.73
C ALA A 65 3.97 -1.40 -19.04
N TYR A 66 4.02 -1.50 -17.70
CA TYR A 66 3.04 -2.25 -16.93
C TYR A 66 1.61 -1.70 -17.06
N ARG A 67 1.46 -0.37 -17.14
CA ARG A 67 0.14 0.28 -17.32
C ARG A 67 -0.52 -0.03 -18.66
N VAL A 68 0.24 -0.42 -19.68
CA VAL A 68 -0.29 -0.84 -21.00
C VAL A 68 -0.95 -2.22 -20.93
N LEU A 69 -0.62 -3.04 -19.93
CA LEU A 69 -1.24 -4.34 -19.76
C LEU A 69 -2.75 -4.22 -19.51
N PRO A 70 -3.56 -5.17 -20.05
CA PRO A 70 -5.00 -5.22 -19.79
C PRO A 70 -5.31 -5.25 -18.29
N SER A 71 -6.42 -4.60 -17.91
CA SER A 71 -6.86 -4.54 -16.51
C SER A 71 -6.90 -5.90 -15.80
N PRO A 72 -7.42 -6.99 -16.41
CA PRO A 72 -7.44 -8.30 -15.73
C PRO A 72 -6.05 -8.82 -15.35
N VAL A 73 -5.03 -8.56 -16.19
CA VAL A 73 -3.64 -8.98 -15.90
C VAL A 73 -3.10 -8.21 -14.71
N ARG A 74 -3.30 -6.89 -14.68
CA ARG A 74 -2.86 -6.03 -13.58
C ARG A 74 -3.56 -6.39 -12.26
N THR A 75 -4.87 -6.61 -12.32
CA THR A 75 -5.66 -7.04 -11.15
C THR A 75 -5.19 -8.39 -10.65
N GLY A 76 -5.03 -9.37 -11.54
CA GLY A 76 -4.53 -10.69 -11.17
C GLY A 76 -3.14 -10.65 -10.52
N THR A 77 -2.23 -9.84 -11.07
CA THR A 77 -0.90 -9.63 -10.46
C THR A 77 -1.01 -9.04 -9.05
N SER A 78 -1.84 -8.00 -8.87
CA SER A 78 -2.08 -7.38 -7.56
C SER A 78 -2.66 -8.38 -6.56
N ASN A 79 -3.64 -9.19 -6.99
CA ASN A 79 -4.27 -10.21 -6.14
C ASN A 79 -3.25 -11.27 -5.67
N VAL A 80 -2.37 -11.75 -6.57
CA VAL A 80 -1.31 -12.71 -6.22
C VAL A 80 -0.37 -12.09 -5.19
N LEU A 81 0.07 -10.84 -5.38
CA LEU A 81 0.95 -10.16 -4.44
C LEU A 81 0.27 -9.97 -3.08
N ASN A 82 -1.01 -9.57 -3.05
CA ASN A 82 -1.79 -9.46 -1.81
C ASN A 82 -1.95 -10.82 -1.13
N ASN A 83 -2.18 -11.88 -1.89
CA ASN A 83 -2.29 -13.23 -1.37
C ASN A 83 -0.99 -13.70 -0.71
N LEU A 84 0.16 -13.45 -1.34
CA LEU A 84 1.47 -13.71 -0.76
C LEU A 84 1.76 -12.84 0.47
N SER A 85 1.34 -11.58 0.45
CA SER A 85 1.51 -10.67 1.59
C SER A 85 0.77 -11.13 2.84
N ASN A 86 -0.25 -11.99 2.73
CA ASN A 86 -0.90 -12.61 3.89
C ASN A 86 0.07 -13.43 4.76
N LEU A 87 1.15 -13.97 4.18
CA LEU A 87 2.18 -14.69 4.94
C LEU A 87 2.87 -13.79 5.98
N VAL A 88 2.96 -12.49 5.71
CA VAL A 88 3.47 -11.48 6.65
C VAL A 88 2.34 -10.86 7.47
N THR A 89 1.20 -10.58 6.86
CA THR A 89 0.06 -9.92 7.49
C THR A 89 -0.54 -10.77 8.63
N ILE A 90 -0.72 -12.08 8.43
CA ILE A 90 -1.34 -12.96 9.42
C ILE A 90 -0.56 -12.98 10.74
N PRO A 91 0.76 -13.26 10.77
CA PRO A 91 1.52 -13.20 12.01
C PRO A 91 1.52 -11.82 12.66
N ASN A 92 1.53 -10.73 11.88
CA ASN A 92 1.43 -9.38 12.41
C ASN A 92 0.08 -9.11 13.07
N ASN A 93 -1.05 -9.52 12.47
CA ASN A 93 -2.35 -9.43 13.13
C ASN A 93 -2.38 -10.20 14.46
N VAL A 94 -1.75 -11.39 14.52
CA VAL A 94 -1.65 -12.16 15.78
C VAL A 94 -0.83 -11.40 16.82
N LEU A 95 0.32 -10.84 16.44
CA LEU A 95 1.19 -10.08 17.35
C LEU A 95 0.54 -8.78 17.85
N GLN A 96 -0.34 -8.18 17.05
CA GLN A 96 -1.13 -7.01 17.42
C GLN A 96 -2.37 -7.37 18.26
N GLY A 97 -2.67 -8.66 18.46
CA GLY A 97 -3.86 -9.12 19.17
C GLY A 97 -5.14 -9.09 18.33
N GLU A 98 -5.03 -8.83 17.03
CA GLU A 98 -6.16 -8.74 16.09
C GLU A 98 -6.55 -10.12 15.53
N PHE A 99 -6.89 -11.07 16.42
CA PHE A 99 -7.15 -12.47 16.07
C PHE A 99 -8.28 -12.65 15.05
N LYS A 100 -9.28 -11.76 15.04
CA LYS A 100 -10.35 -11.79 14.03
C LYS A 100 -9.79 -11.54 12.65
N LYS A 101 -8.99 -10.47 12.48
CA LYS A 101 -8.34 -10.15 11.20
C LYS A 101 -7.36 -11.26 10.79
N ALA A 102 -6.61 -11.81 11.74
CA ALA A 102 -5.71 -12.95 11.48
C ALA A 102 -6.49 -14.15 10.91
N GLY A 103 -7.64 -14.49 11.49
CA GLY A 103 -8.50 -15.56 11.00
C GLY A 103 -9.10 -15.28 9.62
N GLU A 104 -9.57 -14.06 9.39
CA GLU A 104 -10.08 -13.62 8.09
C GLU A 104 -8.98 -13.70 7.02
N ASN A 105 -7.78 -13.18 7.30
CA ASN A 105 -6.66 -13.22 6.36
C ASN A 105 -6.16 -14.64 6.09
N ALA A 106 -6.17 -15.53 7.09
CA ALA A 106 -5.87 -16.95 6.91
C ALA A 106 -6.92 -17.62 6.00
N GLY A 107 -8.20 -17.34 6.21
CA GLY A 107 -9.27 -17.81 5.34
C GLY A 107 -9.10 -17.33 3.90
N ARG A 108 -8.81 -16.03 3.71
CA ARG A 108 -8.51 -15.43 2.40
C ARG A 108 -7.35 -16.15 1.71
N LEU A 109 -6.24 -16.36 2.43
CA LEU A 109 -5.06 -17.06 1.89
C LEU A 109 -5.42 -18.45 1.37
N VAL A 110 -6.15 -19.24 2.16
CA VAL A 110 -6.55 -20.60 1.76
C VAL A 110 -7.50 -20.58 0.56
N ILE A 111 -8.56 -19.76 0.61
CA ILE A 111 -9.58 -19.66 -0.44
C ILE A 111 -8.96 -19.16 -1.75
N ASN A 112 -8.21 -18.08 -1.69
CA ASN A 112 -7.61 -17.47 -2.89
C ASN A 112 -6.52 -18.36 -3.47
N THR A 113 -5.77 -19.09 -2.65
CA THR A 113 -4.75 -20.02 -3.14
C THR A 113 -5.39 -21.24 -3.81
N THR A 114 -6.48 -21.79 -3.26
CA THR A 114 -7.12 -23.01 -3.77
C THR A 114 -8.13 -22.72 -4.88
N LEU A 115 -9.13 -21.88 -4.59
CA LEU A 115 -10.21 -21.56 -5.54
C LEU A 115 -9.86 -20.40 -6.47
N GLY A 116 -8.98 -19.49 -6.01
CA GLY A 116 -8.54 -18.32 -6.77
C GLY A 116 -7.32 -18.55 -7.66
N ILE A 117 -6.92 -19.80 -7.90
CA ILE A 117 -5.77 -20.19 -8.73
C ILE A 117 -4.50 -19.45 -8.23
N LEU A 118 -3.96 -19.86 -7.09
CA LEU A 118 -2.80 -19.27 -6.44
C LEU A 118 -2.94 -17.75 -6.13
N GLY A 119 -4.20 -17.28 -6.01
CA GLY A 119 -4.49 -15.90 -5.69
C GLY A 119 -4.67 -14.96 -6.88
N ILE A 120 -4.72 -15.46 -8.13
CA ILE A 120 -5.02 -14.63 -9.31
C ILE A 120 -6.41 -14.00 -9.18
N PHE A 121 -7.37 -14.76 -8.67
CA PHE A 121 -8.73 -14.30 -8.41
C PHE A 121 -8.96 -14.12 -6.91
N ASP A 122 -9.50 -12.97 -6.50
CA ASP A 122 -9.91 -12.73 -5.12
C ASP A 122 -11.30 -13.30 -4.89
N VAL A 123 -11.37 -14.62 -4.76
CA VAL A 123 -12.61 -15.35 -4.49
C VAL A 123 -13.11 -15.05 -3.09
N ALA A 124 -12.22 -14.89 -2.11
CA ALA A 124 -12.58 -14.58 -0.74
C ALA A 124 -13.40 -13.29 -0.65
N GLN A 125 -12.99 -12.22 -1.33
CA GLN A 125 -13.77 -10.98 -1.38
C GLN A 125 -15.14 -11.20 -2.04
N SER A 126 -15.20 -12.00 -3.10
CA SER A 126 -16.44 -12.29 -3.83
C SER A 126 -17.48 -13.05 -2.98
N ILE A 127 -17.06 -13.79 -1.97
CA ILE A 127 -17.95 -14.54 -1.06
C ILE A 127 -18.19 -13.84 0.28
N GLY A 128 -17.72 -12.58 0.43
CA GLY A 128 -18.08 -11.71 1.55
C GLY A 128 -17.03 -11.55 2.64
N PHE A 129 -15.78 -11.97 2.41
CA PHE A 129 -14.68 -11.60 3.31
C PHE A 129 -14.41 -10.09 3.23
N SER A 130 -13.93 -9.51 4.32
CA SER A 130 -13.52 -8.09 4.38
C SER A 130 -12.43 -7.80 3.35
N GLU A 131 -12.31 -6.54 2.92
CA GLU A 131 -11.20 -6.12 2.07
C GLU A 131 -9.85 -6.40 2.74
N TYR A 132 -8.84 -6.74 1.93
CA TYR A 132 -7.51 -7.03 2.42
C TYR A 132 -6.82 -5.75 2.92
N GLU A 133 -6.43 -5.76 4.18
CA GLU A 133 -5.59 -4.74 4.80
C GLU A 133 -4.21 -5.32 5.07
N LYS A 134 -3.18 -4.70 4.49
CA LYS A 134 -1.80 -5.14 4.66
C LYS A 134 -1.28 -4.70 6.02
N GLU A 135 -0.69 -5.64 6.75
CA GLU A 135 0.04 -5.38 7.99
C GLU A 135 1.51 -5.78 7.85
N ASP A 136 2.36 -5.06 8.55
CA ASP A 136 3.80 -5.31 8.58
C ASP A 136 4.39 -5.18 9.99
N TYR A 137 5.65 -5.60 10.15
CA TYR A 137 6.30 -5.57 11.46
C TYR A 137 6.60 -4.14 11.95
N GLY A 138 6.72 -3.13 11.07
CA GLY A 138 6.85 -1.73 11.47
C GLY A 138 5.58 -1.24 12.16
N GLN A 139 4.41 -1.58 11.59
CA GLN A 139 3.11 -1.27 12.19
C GLN A 139 2.92 -2.03 13.51
N THR A 140 3.30 -3.30 13.56
CA THR A 140 3.26 -4.09 14.80
C THR A 140 4.12 -3.49 15.89
N LEU A 141 5.34 -3.09 15.60
CA LEU A 141 6.20 -2.37 16.54
C LEU A 141 5.57 -1.06 17.03
N GLY A 142 4.91 -0.32 16.12
CA GLY A 142 4.15 0.87 16.48
C GLY A 142 2.97 0.57 17.40
N ALA A 143 2.22 -0.50 17.15
CA ALA A 143 1.07 -0.92 17.96
C ALA A 143 1.47 -1.29 19.40
N ILE A 144 2.66 -1.88 19.60
CA ILE A 144 3.20 -2.17 20.94
C ILE A 144 3.94 -0.99 21.59
N GLY A 145 3.90 0.21 20.98
CA GLY A 145 4.41 1.44 21.55
C GLY A 145 5.86 1.78 21.20
N VAL A 146 6.48 1.12 20.23
CA VAL A 146 7.81 1.49 19.74
C VAL A 146 7.70 2.78 18.90
N GLY A 147 8.40 3.83 19.30
CA GLY A 147 8.44 5.10 18.58
C GLY A 147 9.10 4.98 17.21
N GLU A 148 8.78 5.88 16.30
CA GLU A 148 9.27 5.89 14.92
C GLU A 148 10.81 6.02 14.82
N GLY A 149 11.40 6.75 15.77
CA GLY A 149 12.83 7.05 15.75
C GLY A 149 13.20 8.12 14.72
N CYS A 150 14.41 8.04 14.19
CA CYS A 150 14.88 8.97 13.17
C CYS A 150 14.31 8.63 11.78
N TYR A 151 14.06 9.67 11.00
CA TYR A 151 13.72 9.55 9.58
C TYR A 151 14.91 9.06 8.78
N LEU A 152 14.65 8.13 7.86
CA LEU A 152 15.62 7.53 6.96
C LEU A 152 15.09 7.51 5.53
N VAL A 153 15.97 7.71 4.57
CA VAL A 153 15.67 7.42 3.17
C VAL A 153 16.48 6.21 2.75
N LEU A 154 15.81 5.10 2.47
CA LEU A 154 16.44 3.86 2.06
C LEU A 154 16.69 3.86 0.54
N PRO A 155 17.85 3.35 0.07
CA PRO A 155 18.06 3.12 -1.35
C PRO A 155 16.96 2.21 -1.90
N ILE A 156 16.38 2.58 -3.05
CA ILE A 156 15.32 1.85 -3.76
C ILE A 156 13.96 1.90 -3.04
N LEU A 157 13.94 1.70 -1.72
CA LEU A 157 12.70 1.59 -0.93
C LEU A 157 12.08 2.95 -0.59
N GLY A 158 12.87 4.03 -0.59
CA GLY A 158 12.37 5.38 -0.36
C GLY A 158 12.27 5.78 1.11
N PRO A 159 11.37 6.72 1.44
CA PRO A 159 11.20 7.24 2.80
C PRO A 159 10.79 6.16 3.81
N SER A 160 11.40 6.17 4.99
CA SER A 160 11.18 5.21 6.07
C SER A 160 11.52 5.85 7.43
N THR A 161 11.36 5.08 8.49
CA THR A 161 11.82 5.41 9.86
C THR A 161 12.74 4.29 10.36
N VAL A 162 13.44 4.52 11.46
CA VAL A 162 14.26 3.46 12.08
C VAL A 162 13.39 2.26 12.45
N ARG A 163 12.21 2.50 13.04
CA ARG A 163 11.25 1.45 13.39
C ARG A 163 10.81 0.65 12.18
N ASP A 164 10.36 1.33 11.14
CA ASP A 164 9.78 0.69 9.96
C ASP A 164 10.87 -0.02 9.15
N THR A 165 12.09 0.52 9.13
CA THR A 165 13.27 -0.16 8.56
C THR A 165 13.58 -1.45 9.30
N ALA A 166 13.56 -1.44 10.63
CA ALA A 166 13.74 -2.65 11.43
C ALA A 166 12.63 -3.68 11.14
N GLY A 167 11.37 -3.23 11.06
CA GLY A 167 10.24 -4.07 10.68
C GLY A 167 10.38 -4.68 9.28
N ALA A 168 10.83 -3.88 8.31
CA ALA A 168 11.08 -4.37 6.95
C ALA A 168 12.20 -5.44 6.91
N PHE A 169 13.25 -5.25 7.71
CA PHE A 169 14.32 -6.26 7.87
C PHE A 169 13.78 -7.58 8.41
N VAL A 170 12.93 -7.52 9.44
CA VAL A 170 12.28 -8.73 9.98
C VAL A 170 11.41 -9.40 8.92
N SER A 171 10.68 -8.64 8.11
CA SER A 171 9.87 -9.18 7.01
C SER A 171 10.70 -9.91 5.94
N LEU A 172 11.93 -9.45 5.70
CA LEU A 172 12.79 -10.01 4.65
C LEU A 172 13.60 -11.23 5.11
N PHE A 173 14.01 -11.26 6.38
CA PHE A 173 14.97 -12.24 6.90
C PHE A 173 14.40 -13.11 8.02
N GLY A 174 13.25 -12.79 8.57
CA GLY A 174 12.62 -13.49 9.71
C GLY A 174 11.48 -14.42 9.31
N GLY A 175 11.21 -14.59 8.00
CA GLY A 175 10.16 -15.46 7.46
C GLY A 175 10.67 -16.83 7.04
#